data_982a682ad80d875c25eb17bce4809f09
#
_entry.id   982a682ad80d875c25eb17bce4809f09
#
_cell.length_a   1.000
_cell.length_b   1.000
_cell.length_c   1.000
_cell.angle_alpha   90.00
_cell.angle_beta   90.00
_cell.angle_gamma   90.00
#
_symmetry.space_group_name_H-M   'P 1'
#
loop_
_entity.id
_entity.type
_entity.pdbx_description
1 polymer ?
#
loop_
_entity_poly.entity_id
_entity_poly.type
_entity_poly.pdbx_seq_one_letter_code
_entity_poly.pdbx_strand_id
1 'polypeptide(L)'
;MMRSVRALPLAALLMPVLLTGCGTEQADAADPAELGSRAQALGIAPEHVYVTEADGFTLAQQSVGVYGGDGFSAVYVSQQTGAQIQLTVDRGTVNSANCSECVRDGDAWFRGTGEQREYAVPKDGHVLRVSGAAVSRDVLREAALAAHTPSADELDTLLPPAQDAATPVERGDLPPAGDGAPNNEVGASG
;
A
#
# COMPACT_ATOMS: atom_id res chain seq x y z
N MET A 1 -78.68 -37.34 -15.50
CA MET A 1 -77.75 -36.83 -16.54
C MET A 1 -76.51 -36.36 -15.87
N MET A 2 -75.47 -37.22 -15.84
CA MET A 2 -74.20 -36.97 -15.22
C MET A 2 -73.23 -36.39 -16.25
N ARG A 3 -72.67 -35.15 -16.00
CA ARG A 3 -71.62 -34.58 -16.85
C ARG A 3 -70.30 -34.73 -16.11
N SER A 4 -69.44 -35.61 -16.65
CA SER A 4 -68.07 -35.82 -16.20
C SER A 4 -67.22 -34.64 -16.61
N VAL A 5 -66.60 -33.99 -15.64
CA VAL A 5 -65.56 -32.97 -15.83
C VAL A 5 -64.16 -33.64 -15.81
N ARG A 6 -63.53 -33.65 -16.96
CA ARG A 6 -62.10 -34.11 -17.08
C ARG A 6 -61.18 -33.08 -16.61
N ALA A 7 -60.41 -33.39 -15.55
CA ALA A 7 -59.31 -32.58 -15.07
C ALA A 7 -58.06 -32.85 -15.92
N LEU A 8 -57.46 -31.78 -16.48
CA LEU A 8 -56.10 -31.80 -17.09
C LEU A 8 -55.04 -31.60 -16.01
N PRO A 9 -53.96 -32.38 -15.99
CA PRO A 9 -52.85 -32.10 -15.14
C PRO A 9 -51.99 -30.99 -15.76
N LEU A 10 -51.78 -29.87 -15.01
CA LEU A 10 -50.78 -28.85 -15.29
C LEU A 10 -49.40 -29.45 -14.97
N ALA A 11 -48.61 -29.73 -15.98
CA ALA A 11 -47.19 -30.04 -15.82
C ALA A 11 -46.43 -28.75 -15.55
N ALA A 12 -46.00 -28.51 -14.30
CA ALA A 12 -45.14 -27.43 -13.93
C ALA A 12 -43.70 -27.73 -14.39
N LEU A 13 -43.23 -27.05 -15.43
CA LEU A 13 -41.83 -27.03 -15.84
C LEU A 13 -41.02 -26.24 -14.83
N LEU A 14 -40.29 -26.93 -13.96
CA LEU A 14 -39.22 -26.34 -13.13
C LEU A 14 -38.01 -26.12 -14.03
N MET A 15 -37.80 -24.87 -14.47
CA MET A 15 -36.52 -24.44 -15.03
C MET A 15 -35.51 -24.21 -13.89
N PRO A 16 -34.34 -24.88 -13.89
CA PRO A 16 -33.25 -24.50 -12.97
C PRO A 16 -32.67 -23.17 -13.45
N VAL A 17 -32.83 -22.11 -12.64
CA VAL A 17 -32.11 -20.86 -12.79
C VAL A 17 -30.66 -21.12 -12.37
N LEU A 18 -29.77 -21.28 -13.33
CA LEU A 18 -28.34 -21.24 -13.12
C LEU A 18 -27.97 -19.78 -12.77
N LEU A 19 -27.89 -19.50 -11.49
CA LEU A 19 -27.19 -18.28 -11.00
C LEU A 19 -25.71 -18.44 -11.33
N THR A 20 -25.29 -17.93 -12.49
CA THR A 20 -23.89 -17.61 -12.72
C THR A 20 -23.59 -16.41 -11.81
N GLY A 21 -23.11 -16.68 -10.60
CA GLY A 21 -22.46 -15.69 -9.77
C GLY A 21 -21.22 -15.19 -10.52
N CYS A 22 -21.23 -13.96 -11.01
CA CYS A 22 -20.00 -13.23 -11.25
C CYS A 22 -19.34 -13.08 -9.88
N GLY A 23 -18.46 -14.01 -9.53
CA GLY A 23 -17.52 -13.80 -8.46
C GLY A 23 -16.64 -12.64 -8.90
N THR A 24 -16.72 -11.50 -8.21
CA THR A 24 -15.60 -10.57 -8.18
C THR A 24 -14.46 -11.38 -7.59
N GLU A 25 -13.47 -11.72 -8.42
CA GLU A 25 -12.21 -12.27 -7.94
C GLU A 25 -11.62 -11.19 -7.03
N GLN A 26 -11.84 -11.36 -5.73
CA GLN A 26 -11.15 -10.60 -4.73
C GLN A 26 -9.72 -11.11 -4.79
N ALA A 27 -8.77 -10.25 -5.15
CA ALA A 27 -7.36 -10.62 -5.20
C ALA A 27 -6.98 -11.27 -3.87
N ASP A 28 -6.37 -12.45 -3.93
CA ASP A 28 -5.96 -13.17 -2.73
C ASP A 28 -4.98 -12.32 -1.93
N ALA A 29 -5.21 -12.21 -0.63
CA ALA A 29 -4.29 -11.50 0.27
C ALA A 29 -2.88 -12.11 0.17
N ALA A 30 -1.85 -11.27 0.28
CA ALA A 30 -0.47 -11.72 0.31
C ALA A 30 -0.24 -12.76 1.42
N ASP A 31 0.61 -13.74 1.15
CA ASP A 31 1.03 -14.70 2.18
C ASP A 31 1.70 -13.95 3.34
N PRO A 32 1.21 -14.11 4.59
CA PRO A 32 1.75 -13.36 5.74
C PRO A 32 3.23 -13.62 6.02
N ALA A 33 3.75 -14.82 5.70
CA ALA A 33 5.15 -15.15 5.92
C ALA A 33 6.02 -14.46 4.84
N GLU A 34 5.56 -14.40 3.61
CA GLU A 34 6.25 -13.71 2.53
C GLU A 34 6.25 -12.20 2.75
N LEU A 35 5.09 -11.60 3.06
CA LEU A 35 4.98 -10.19 3.45
C LEU A 35 5.93 -9.88 4.60
N GLY A 36 5.92 -10.73 5.66
CA GLY A 36 6.80 -10.57 6.82
C GLY A 36 8.26 -10.58 6.46
N SER A 37 8.68 -11.53 5.62
CA SER A 37 10.07 -11.65 5.17
C SER A 37 10.55 -10.43 4.37
N ARG A 38 9.75 -9.98 3.41
CA ARG A 38 10.08 -8.82 2.56
C ARG A 38 10.10 -7.51 3.36
N ALA A 39 9.11 -7.29 4.23
CA ALA A 39 9.03 -6.10 5.08
C ALA A 39 10.22 -6.01 6.05
N GLN A 40 10.54 -7.12 6.74
CA GLN A 40 11.66 -7.17 7.68
C GLN A 40 13.02 -6.96 7.01
N ALA A 41 13.21 -7.41 5.77
CA ALA A 41 14.42 -7.15 5.00
C ALA A 41 14.67 -5.65 4.78
N LEU A 42 13.61 -4.83 4.80
CA LEU A 42 13.67 -3.37 4.70
C LEU A 42 13.61 -2.67 6.07
N GLY A 43 13.49 -3.41 7.18
CA GLY A 43 13.32 -2.82 8.51
C GLY A 43 11.91 -2.31 8.81
N ILE A 44 10.90 -2.78 8.07
CA ILE A 44 9.49 -2.41 8.23
C ILE A 44 8.78 -3.49 9.04
N ALA A 45 7.95 -3.08 10.00
CA ALA A 45 7.05 -4.01 10.68
C ALA A 45 5.95 -4.48 9.70
N PRO A 46 5.70 -5.80 9.56
CA PRO A 46 4.76 -6.31 8.57
C PRO A 46 3.34 -5.75 8.68
N GLU A 47 2.88 -5.48 9.90
CA GLU A 47 1.58 -4.87 10.19
C GLU A 47 1.45 -3.42 9.73
N HIS A 48 2.57 -2.77 9.40
CA HIS A 48 2.58 -1.40 8.88
C HIS A 48 2.56 -1.32 7.35
N VAL A 49 2.66 -2.46 6.65
CA VAL A 49 2.66 -2.46 5.18
C VAL A 49 1.23 -2.29 4.67
N TYR A 50 0.99 -1.19 3.99
CA TYR A 50 -0.29 -0.84 3.38
C TYR A 50 -0.09 -0.34 1.96
N VAL A 51 -1.09 -0.56 1.13
CA VAL A 51 -1.25 0.05 -0.19
C VAL A 51 -2.52 0.88 -0.21
N THR A 52 -2.63 1.77 -1.17
CA THR A 52 -3.85 2.54 -1.41
C THR A 52 -4.05 2.79 -2.89
N GLU A 53 -5.25 3.17 -3.25
CA GLU A 53 -5.62 3.58 -4.59
C GLU A 53 -6.16 5.01 -4.57
N ALA A 54 -5.83 5.78 -5.59
CA ALA A 54 -6.40 7.10 -5.84
C ALA A 54 -6.42 7.35 -7.35
N ASP A 55 -7.56 7.78 -7.87
CA ASP A 55 -7.75 8.02 -9.30
C ASP A 55 -6.73 9.01 -9.85
N GLY A 56 -6.00 8.61 -10.89
CA GLY A 56 -4.97 9.42 -11.54
C GLY A 56 -3.62 9.48 -10.81
N PHE A 57 -3.43 8.66 -9.77
CA PHE A 57 -2.17 8.52 -9.07
C PHE A 57 -1.61 7.10 -9.23
N THR A 58 -0.30 7.01 -9.34
CA THR A 58 0.43 5.73 -9.44
C THR A 58 1.55 5.68 -8.41
N LEU A 59 1.81 4.49 -7.87
CA LEU A 59 2.90 4.25 -6.92
C LEU A 59 4.26 4.57 -7.57
N ALA A 60 5.04 5.41 -6.90
CA ALA A 60 6.46 5.61 -7.19
C ALA A 60 7.26 4.55 -6.41
N GLN A 61 7.55 3.39 -7.00
CA GLN A 61 8.16 2.23 -6.32
C GLN A 61 9.43 2.59 -5.52
N GLN A 62 10.27 3.48 -6.06
CA GLN A 62 11.49 3.93 -5.39
C GLN A 62 11.25 4.75 -4.12
N SER A 63 10.00 5.14 -3.84
CA SER A 63 9.63 5.87 -2.62
C SER A 63 9.24 4.96 -1.46
N VAL A 64 9.12 3.67 -1.73
CA VAL A 64 8.76 2.69 -0.70
C VAL A 64 9.92 2.47 0.24
N GLY A 65 9.66 2.60 1.53
CA GLY A 65 10.72 2.45 2.52
C GLY A 65 10.24 2.56 3.96
N VAL A 66 11.21 2.47 4.87
CA VAL A 66 10.95 2.62 6.29
C VAL A 66 10.64 4.07 6.66
N TYR A 67 9.67 4.26 7.55
CA TYR A 67 9.31 5.53 8.15
C TYR A 67 9.46 5.46 9.67
N GLY A 68 10.14 6.46 10.25
CA GLY A 68 10.40 6.43 11.70
C GLY A 68 11.28 5.25 12.13
N GLY A 69 10.83 4.47 13.10
CA GLY A 69 11.57 3.31 13.64
C GLY A 69 11.41 2.04 12.81
N ASP A 70 10.17 1.65 12.56
CA ASP A 70 9.77 0.44 11.82
C ASP A 70 8.46 0.64 11.03
N GLY A 71 8.06 1.89 10.82
CA GLY A 71 6.90 2.25 10.04
C GLY A 71 7.13 2.12 8.54
N PHE A 72 6.10 2.40 7.77
CA PHE A 72 6.08 2.27 6.32
C PHE A 72 5.83 3.63 5.67
N SER A 73 6.41 3.87 4.50
CA SER A 73 6.05 4.99 3.64
C SER A 73 6.04 4.60 2.17
N ALA A 74 5.12 5.23 1.42
CA ALA A 74 5.03 5.16 -0.03
C ALA A 74 4.50 6.48 -0.59
N VAL A 75 4.91 6.85 -1.80
CA VAL A 75 4.43 8.04 -2.50
C VAL A 75 3.72 7.62 -3.79
N TYR A 76 2.56 8.20 -4.01
CA TYR A 76 1.78 8.07 -5.25
C TYR A 76 1.81 9.39 -5.99
N VAL A 77 2.06 9.36 -7.29
CA VAL A 77 2.29 10.57 -8.11
C VAL A 77 1.25 10.63 -9.22
N SER A 78 0.63 11.79 -9.39
CA SER A 78 -0.20 12.09 -10.55
C SER A 78 0.69 12.48 -11.73
N GLN A 79 0.68 11.68 -12.79
CA GLN A 79 1.43 11.96 -14.01
C GLN A 79 0.90 13.18 -14.77
N GLN A 80 -0.34 13.57 -14.51
CA GLN A 80 -0.98 14.71 -15.18
C GLN A 80 -0.63 16.05 -14.53
N THR A 81 -0.57 16.09 -13.21
CA THR A 81 -0.42 17.33 -12.44
C THR A 81 0.90 17.43 -11.68
N GLY A 82 1.62 16.33 -11.51
CA GLY A 82 2.79 16.24 -10.63
C GLY A 82 2.44 16.25 -9.13
N ALA A 83 1.16 16.29 -8.78
CA ALA A 83 0.74 16.22 -7.38
C ALA A 83 1.12 14.88 -6.75
N GLN A 84 1.38 14.90 -5.45
CA GLN A 84 1.83 13.71 -4.71
C GLN A 84 0.91 13.44 -3.52
N ILE A 85 0.61 12.17 -3.33
CA ILE A 85 0.00 11.63 -2.12
C ILE A 85 1.07 10.82 -1.40
N GLN A 86 1.30 11.12 -0.14
CA GLN A 86 2.16 10.33 0.74
C GLN A 86 1.30 9.46 1.65
N LEU A 87 1.52 8.17 1.62
CA LEU A 87 1.01 7.19 2.57
C LEU A 87 2.11 6.90 3.59
N THR A 88 1.80 7.04 4.86
CA THR A 88 2.69 6.63 5.96
C THR A 88 1.91 5.84 7.00
N VAL A 89 2.55 4.84 7.56
CA VAL A 89 2.01 4.04 8.67
C VAL A 89 3.05 3.96 9.77
N ASP A 90 2.65 4.26 10.99
CA ASP A 90 3.56 4.31 12.14
C ASP A 90 2.83 3.93 13.42
N ARG A 91 3.57 3.44 14.40
CA ARG A 91 3.03 3.15 15.74
C ARG A 91 2.41 4.38 16.36
N GLY A 92 1.29 4.18 17.03
CA GLY A 92 0.64 5.27 17.74
C GLY A 92 -0.87 5.22 17.71
N THR A 93 -1.45 6.32 18.15
CA THR A 93 -2.90 6.54 18.18
C THR A 93 -3.23 7.93 17.69
N VAL A 94 -4.42 8.10 17.13
CA VAL A 94 -4.98 9.41 16.80
C VAL A 94 -6.38 9.53 17.43
N ASN A 95 -6.62 10.63 18.13
CA ASN A 95 -7.89 10.93 18.77
C ASN A 95 -8.00 12.44 19.06
N SER A 96 -9.12 12.88 19.63
CA SER A 96 -9.36 14.30 19.95
C SER A 96 -8.38 14.90 20.98
N ALA A 97 -7.74 14.08 21.79
CA ALA A 97 -6.81 14.57 22.82
C ALA A 97 -5.42 14.89 22.24
N ASN A 98 -4.99 14.14 21.21
CA ASN A 98 -3.66 14.31 20.59
C ASN A 98 -3.70 14.96 19.20
N CYS A 99 -4.88 15.30 18.68
CA CYS A 99 -5.04 16.07 17.44
C CYS A 99 -6.12 17.16 17.62
N SER A 100 -5.75 18.26 18.30
CA SER A 100 -6.68 19.36 18.63
C SER A 100 -7.19 20.11 17.39
N GLU A 101 -6.43 20.12 16.29
CA GLU A 101 -6.81 20.77 15.04
C GLU A 101 -7.50 19.81 14.05
N CYS A 102 -7.70 18.55 14.45
CA CYS A 102 -8.34 17.56 13.60
C CYS A 102 -9.87 17.65 13.73
N VAL A 103 -10.52 17.45 12.58
CA VAL A 103 -11.96 17.25 12.49
C VAL A 103 -12.23 15.78 12.20
N ARG A 104 -13.16 15.19 12.98
CA ARG A 104 -13.56 13.80 12.74
C ARG A 104 -14.38 13.68 11.45
N ASP A 105 -14.06 12.68 10.62
CA ASP A 105 -14.73 12.37 9.38
C ASP A 105 -14.91 10.84 9.28
N GLY A 106 -16.06 10.36 9.76
CA GLY A 106 -16.30 8.92 9.95
C GLY A 106 -15.36 8.34 11.01
N ASP A 107 -14.60 7.31 10.61
CA ASP A 107 -13.59 6.67 11.47
C ASP A 107 -12.20 7.31 11.35
N ALA A 108 -12.05 8.29 10.47
CA ALA A 108 -10.80 9.01 10.23
C ALA A 108 -10.81 10.40 10.89
N TRP A 109 -9.62 11.00 10.96
CA TRP A 109 -9.38 12.35 11.42
C TRP A 109 -8.76 13.17 10.29
N PHE A 110 -9.36 14.30 9.97
CA PHE A 110 -8.87 15.21 8.93
C PHE A 110 -8.27 16.46 9.55
N ARG A 111 -7.11 16.89 9.05
CA ARG A 111 -6.57 18.22 9.30
C ARG A 111 -6.07 18.85 8.01
N GLY A 112 -6.08 20.19 7.96
CA GLY A 112 -5.54 20.96 6.85
C GLY A 112 -4.89 22.23 7.35
N THR A 113 -3.67 22.50 6.90
CA THR A 113 -2.93 23.71 7.21
C THR A 113 -2.35 24.28 5.91
N GLY A 114 -2.92 25.39 5.44
CA GLY A 114 -2.57 25.94 4.15
C GLY A 114 -2.93 24.99 3.00
N GLU A 115 -1.95 24.64 2.17
CA GLU A 115 -2.13 23.69 1.08
C GLU A 115 -1.96 22.22 1.53
N GLN A 116 -1.35 21.99 2.68
CA GLN A 116 -1.12 20.66 3.22
C GLN A 116 -2.39 20.11 3.87
N ARG A 117 -2.78 18.92 3.47
CA ARG A 117 -3.93 18.19 3.99
C ARG A 117 -3.54 16.77 4.36
N GLU A 118 -4.20 16.25 5.39
CA GLU A 118 -3.92 14.89 5.88
C GLU A 118 -5.21 14.25 6.40
N TYR A 119 -5.39 12.99 6.07
CA TYR A 119 -6.27 12.07 6.78
C TYR A 119 -5.44 11.12 7.64
N ALA A 120 -5.84 10.94 8.89
CA ALA A 120 -5.25 9.97 9.79
C ALA A 120 -6.32 8.95 10.20
N VAL A 121 -6.07 7.68 9.93
CA VAL A 121 -6.96 6.56 10.20
C VAL A 121 -6.37 5.73 11.33
N PRO A 122 -7.03 5.66 12.50
CA PRO A 122 -6.56 4.79 13.58
C PRO A 122 -6.74 3.31 13.19
N LYS A 123 -5.75 2.53 13.48
CA LYS A 123 -5.71 1.06 13.37
C LYS A 123 -5.28 0.49 14.72
N ASP A 124 -5.28 -0.82 14.87
CA ASP A 124 -4.85 -1.47 16.11
C ASP A 124 -3.36 -1.23 16.37
N GLY A 125 -3.06 -0.28 17.28
CA GLY A 125 -1.68 0.04 17.69
C GLY A 125 -0.88 0.92 16.74
N HIS A 126 -1.41 1.30 15.58
CA HIS A 126 -0.74 2.18 14.60
C HIS A 126 -1.72 3.18 13.96
N VAL A 127 -1.17 4.15 13.25
CA VAL A 127 -1.94 5.18 12.54
C VAL A 127 -1.48 5.20 11.08
N LEU A 128 -2.45 5.00 10.19
CA LEU A 128 -2.26 5.21 8.77
C LEU A 128 -2.56 6.68 8.45
N ARG A 129 -1.63 7.35 7.75
CA ARG A 129 -1.79 8.74 7.31
C ARG A 129 -1.68 8.84 5.80
N VAL A 130 -2.61 9.55 5.21
CA VAL A 130 -2.62 9.90 3.79
C VAL A 130 -2.59 11.41 3.69
N SER A 131 -1.53 11.95 3.12
CA SER A 131 -1.32 13.40 3.07
C SER A 131 -0.89 13.87 1.68
N GLY A 132 -1.10 15.15 1.39
CA GLY A 132 -0.66 15.77 0.14
C GLY A 132 -0.81 17.27 0.17
N ALA A 133 0.09 17.95 -0.55
CA ALA A 133 -0.04 19.37 -0.87
C ALA A 133 -0.77 19.53 -2.21
N ALA A 134 -1.67 20.50 -2.29
CA ALA A 134 -2.46 20.77 -3.50
C ALA A 134 -3.32 19.58 -3.99
N VAL A 135 -3.54 18.57 -3.16
CA VAL A 135 -4.49 17.47 -3.41
C VAL A 135 -5.82 17.81 -2.75
N SER A 136 -6.94 17.52 -3.42
CA SER A 136 -8.26 17.81 -2.85
C SER A 136 -8.54 16.94 -1.62
N ARG A 137 -9.40 17.44 -0.72
CA ARG A 137 -9.83 16.69 0.45
C ARG A 137 -10.50 15.36 0.07
N ASP A 138 -11.31 15.37 -0.99
CA ASP A 138 -12.06 14.20 -1.42
C ASP A 138 -11.14 13.09 -1.92
N VAL A 139 -10.14 13.42 -2.74
CA VAL A 139 -9.13 12.47 -3.20
C VAL A 139 -8.34 11.86 -2.04
N LEU A 140 -7.91 12.67 -1.06
CA LEU A 140 -7.21 12.15 0.12
C LEU A 140 -8.12 11.27 0.99
N ARG A 141 -9.42 11.61 1.07
CA ARG A 141 -10.41 10.79 1.77
C ARG A 141 -10.60 9.43 1.11
N GLU A 142 -10.76 9.42 -0.20
CA GLU A 142 -10.89 8.19 -0.99
C GLU A 142 -9.65 7.31 -0.82
N ALA A 143 -8.45 7.87 -0.97
CA ALA A 143 -7.20 7.16 -0.73
C ALA A 143 -7.11 6.59 0.70
N ALA A 144 -7.50 7.36 1.71
CA ALA A 144 -7.48 6.89 3.10
C ALA A 144 -8.47 5.74 3.35
N LEU A 145 -9.61 5.73 2.66
CA LEU A 145 -10.61 4.67 2.76
C LEU A 145 -10.24 3.43 1.94
N ALA A 146 -9.56 3.62 0.81
CA ALA A 146 -9.07 2.53 -0.04
C ALA A 146 -7.85 1.81 0.55
N ALA A 147 -7.21 2.38 1.59
CA ALA A 147 -5.99 1.82 2.15
C ALA A 147 -6.23 0.45 2.83
N HIS A 148 -5.47 -0.55 2.37
CA HIS A 148 -5.58 -1.95 2.80
C HIS A 148 -4.21 -2.63 2.84
N THR A 149 -4.13 -3.81 3.44
CA THR A 149 -2.95 -4.68 3.37
C THR A 149 -2.83 -5.25 1.96
N PRO A 150 -1.61 -5.34 1.39
CA PRO A 150 -1.44 -5.72 -0.01
C PRO A 150 -1.94 -7.16 -0.30
N SER A 151 -2.49 -7.33 -1.49
CA SER A 151 -2.65 -8.64 -2.13
C SER A 151 -1.30 -9.18 -2.59
N ALA A 152 -1.25 -10.44 -3.08
CA ALA A 152 -0.03 -11.06 -3.58
C ALA A 152 0.60 -10.26 -4.73
N ASP A 153 -0.21 -9.86 -5.71
CA ASP A 153 0.26 -9.09 -6.89
C ASP A 153 0.73 -7.68 -6.50
N GLU A 154 0.04 -7.05 -5.54
CA GLU A 154 0.45 -5.74 -5.02
C GLU A 154 1.74 -5.84 -4.21
N LEU A 155 1.93 -6.93 -3.45
CA LEU A 155 3.16 -7.17 -2.72
C LEU A 155 4.36 -7.26 -3.65
N ASP A 156 4.23 -7.96 -4.79
CA ASP A 156 5.29 -8.07 -5.79
C ASP A 156 5.66 -6.71 -6.41
N THR A 157 4.68 -5.84 -6.54
CA THR A 157 4.90 -4.46 -7.02
C THR A 157 5.49 -3.56 -5.95
N LEU A 158 5.08 -3.77 -4.68
CA LEU A 158 5.40 -2.88 -3.57
C LEU A 158 6.80 -3.15 -2.99
N LEU A 159 7.09 -4.41 -2.68
CA LEU A 159 8.31 -4.81 -1.99
C LEU A 159 9.12 -5.80 -2.84
N PRO A 160 10.44 -5.57 -2.99
CA PRO A 160 11.28 -6.53 -3.69
C PRO A 160 11.24 -7.89 -2.95
N PRO A 161 11.48 -9.00 -3.66
CA PRO A 161 11.67 -10.30 -3.03
C PRO A 161 12.75 -10.23 -1.95
N ALA A 162 12.54 -10.92 -0.83
CA ALA A 162 13.56 -11.03 0.21
C ALA A 162 14.83 -11.62 -0.43
N GLN A 163 15.93 -10.89 -0.33
CA GLN A 163 17.21 -11.42 -0.82
C GLN A 163 17.65 -12.53 0.14
N ASP A 164 17.96 -13.70 -0.40
CA ASP A 164 18.56 -14.77 0.38
C ASP A 164 19.86 -14.24 1.02
N ALA A 165 19.87 -14.12 2.32
CA ALA A 165 21.03 -13.66 3.09
C ALA A 165 22.26 -14.56 2.91
N ALA A 166 22.10 -15.67 2.19
CA ALA A 166 23.15 -16.65 1.89
C ALA A 166 24.00 -16.31 0.67
N THR A 167 23.61 -15.33 -0.16
CA THR A 167 24.43 -14.93 -1.31
C THR A 167 25.18 -13.65 -0.95
N PRO A 168 26.48 -13.72 -0.62
CA PRO A 168 27.27 -12.51 -0.43
C PRO A 168 27.22 -11.70 -1.73
N VAL A 169 26.91 -10.43 -1.64
CA VAL A 169 27.05 -9.52 -2.79
C VAL A 169 28.54 -9.49 -3.15
N GLU A 170 28.89 -10.14 -4.23
CA GLU A 170 30.25 -10.09 -4.76
C GLU A 170 30.50 -8.65 -5.23
N ARG A 171 31.18 -7.87 -4.41
CA ARG A 171 31.63 -6.52 -4.79
C ARG A 171 32.80 -6.68 -5.74
N GLY A 172 32.49 -6.83 -7.03
CA GLY A 172 33.44 -7.08 -8.08
C GLY A 172 34.18 -5.86 -8.63
N ASP A 173 34.14 -4.73 -7.94
CA ASP A 173 34.59 -3.44 -8.47
C ASP A 173 35.85 -2.86 -7.82
N LEU A 174 36.41 -3.52 -6.82
CA LEU A 174 37.70 -3.11 -6.26
C LEU A 174 38.81 -4.04 -6.73
N PRO A 175 39.85 -3.51 -7.41
CA PRO A 175 41.03 -4.31 -7.75
C PRO A 175 41.68 -4.84 -6.46
N PRO A 176 42.22 -6.09 -6.50
CA PRO A 176 42.70 -6.79 -5.30
C PRO A 176 43.92 -6.15 -4.62
N ALA A 177 44.48 -5.08 -5.14
CA ALA A 177 45.59 -4.35 -4.53
C ALA A 177 45.60 -2.91 -5.02
N GLY A 178 45.30 -1.99 -4.17
CA GLY A 178 45.39 -0.54 -4.38
C GLY A 178 44.32 0.19 -3.61
N ASP A 179 44.69 1.20 -2.87
CA ASP A 179 43.79 2.06 -2.13
C ASP A 179 43.03 3.07 -3.02
N GLY A 180 43.19 2.97 -4.36
CA GLY A 180 42.59 3.90 -5.31
C GLY A 180 43.10 5.34 -5.22
N ALA A 181 44.09 5.60 -4.37
CA ALA A 181 44.71 6.92 -4.27
C ALA A 181 45.59 7.18 -5.49
N PRO A 182 45.52 8.35 -6.12
CA PRO A 182 46.46 8.73 -7.15
C PRO A 182 47.90 8.65 -6.61
N ASN A 183 48.81 8.07 -7.36
CA ASN A 183 50.19 8.00 -6.99
C ASN A 183 50.77 9.42 -6.88
N ASN A 184 51.01 9.87 -5.64
CA ASN A 184 51.60 11.18 -5.32
C ASN A 184 53.11 11.15 -5.28
N GLU A 185 53.75 10.31 -6.09
CA GLU A 185 55.21 10.43 -6.29
C GLU A 185 55.51 11.75 -7.00
N VAL A 186 55.74 12.79 -6.26
CA VAL A 186 56.42 13.98 -6.74
C VAL A 186 57.88 13.58 -7.01
N GLY A 187 58.20 13.32 -8.28
CA GLY A 187 59.58 13.14 -8.71
C GLY A 187 60.40 14.33 -8.26
N ALA A 188 61.28 14.15 -7.24
CA ALA A 188 62.28 15.09 -6.88
C ALA A 188 63.36 15.07 -7.98
N SER A 189 63.19 15.88 -9.03
CA SER A 189 64.23 16.22 -9.95
C SER A 189 64.95 17.46 -9.39
N GLY A 190 66.08 17.24 -8.73
CA GLY A 190 67.07 18.25 -8.42
C GLY A 190 67.93 18.59 -9.64
#